data_af489e4fbd62b95066dcea62b56edd3e
#
_entry.id   af489e4fbd62b95066dcea62b56edd3e
#
_cell.length_a   1.000
_cell.length_b   1.000
_cell.length_c   1.000
_cell.angle_alpha   90.00
_cell.angle_beta   90.00
_cell.angle_gamma   90.00
#
_symmetry.space_group_name_H-M   'P 1'
#
loop_
_entity.id
_entity.type
_entity.pdbx_description
1 polymer ?
#
loop_
_entity_poly.entity_id
_entity_poly.type
_entity_poly.pdbx_seq_one_letter_code
_entity_poly.pdbx_strand_id
1 'polypeptide(L)'
;DWKTTLYNKNYESIETKNLEYTEQEKSIIAQYSKDNPIRVLCDPTRYPYSYNENGEMKGIIPDYFRKIADYAGISYEFLTPATRDEYIAYQKNKEATDMSIDARLETDNYAETKKWGITAPFITMQLARVTRRDFDGEINVVTTVDQTASNSIADAMAPGAKKLMCSTRQKMMEAVCKGKADAAFVYY
;
A
#
# COMPACT_ATOMS: atom_id res chain seq x y z
N ASP A 1 -24.74 -7.45 -14.43
CA ASP A 1 -24.02 -6.23 -14.04
C ASP A 1 -22.75 -6.12 -14.87
N TRP A 2 -22.52 -4.94 -15.49
CA TRP A 2 -21.38 -4.70 -16.39
C TRP A 2 -20.03 -4.93 -15.71
N LYS A 3 -19.94 -4.70 -14.40
CA LYS A 3 -18.71 -4.96 -13.60
C LYS A 3 -18.40 -6.46 -13.56
N THR A 4 -19.40 -7.28 -13.30
CA THR A 4 -19.27 -8.74 -13.30
C THR A 4 -18.89 -9.26 -14.69
N THR A 5 -19.52 -8.70 -15.73
CA THR A 5 -19.23 -9.07 -17.13
C THR A 5 -17.80 -8.70 -17.53
N LEU A 6 -17.32 -7.50 -17.16
CA LEU A 6 -15.92 -7.07 -17.42
C LEU A 6 -14.91 -7.91 -16.61
N TYR A 7 -15.23 -8.22 -15.36
CA TYR A 7 -14.40 -9.06 -14.52
C TYR A 7 -14.27 -10.45 -15.14
N ASN A 8 -15.37 -11.10 -15.44
CA ASN A 8 -15.37 -12.45 -16.02
C ASN A 8 -14.66 -12.47 -17.37
N LYS A 9 -14.92 -11.48 -18.27
CA LYS A 9 -14.28 -11.41 -19.58
C LYS A 9 -12.77 -11.27 -19.53
N ASN A 10 -12.23 -10.61 -18.52
CA ASN A 10 -10.79 -10.34 -18.41
C ASN A 10 -10.03 -11.32 -17.52
N TYR A 11 -10.72 -12.06 -16.63
CA TYR A 11 -10.09 -12.89 -15.62
C TYR A 11 -10.45 -14.38 -15.70
N GLU A 12 -11.57 -14.77 -16.32
CA GLU A 12 -11.90 -16.18 -16.54
C GLU A 12 -11.00 -16.89 -17.58
N SER A 13 -10.28 -16.12 -18.40
CA SER A 13 -9.36 -16.67 -19.40
C SER A 13 -7.92 -16.86 -18.89
N ILE A 14 -7.64 -16.53 -17.65
CA ILE A 14 -6.37 -16.91 -17.04
C ILE A 14 -6.48 -18.39 -16.70
N GLU A 15 -6.00 -19.23 -17.62
CA GLU A 15 -5.72 -20.63 -17.29
C GLU A 15 -4.89 -20.63 -16.01
N THR A 16 -5.43 -21.18 -14.95
CA THR A 16 -4.68 -21.46 -13.72
C THR A 16 -3.59 -22.46 -14.09
N LYS A 17 -2.45 -21.96 -14.51
CA LYS A 17 -1.26 -22.79 -14.65
C LYS A 17 -0.98 -23.33 -13.27
N ASN A 18 -0.99 -24.65 -13.11
CA ASN A 18 -0.52 -25.25 -11.89
C ASN A 18 0.90 -24.76 -11.65
N LEU A 19 1.13 -24.10 -10.52
CA LEU A 19 2.48 -23.69 -10.13
C LEU A 19 3.28 -24.95 -9.85
N GLU A 20 4.32 -25.15 -10.64
CA GLU A 20 5.29 -26.21 -10.39
C GLU A 20 6.37 -25.63 -9.45
N TYR A 21 6.32 -26.03 -8.19
CA TYR A 21 7.31 -25.63 -7.20
C TYR A 21 8.53 -26.56 -7.25
N THR A 22 9.70 -25.99 -7.16
CA THR A 22 10.92 -26.72 -6.86
C THR A 22 10.84 -27.36 -5.47
N GLU A 23 11.65 -28.38 -5.21
CA GLU A 23 11.69 -29.04 -3.89
C GLU A 23 12.08 -28.05 -2.77
N GLN A 24 12.92 -27.07 -3.07
CA GLN A 24 13.28 -26.02 -2.13
C GLN A 24 12.09 -25.11 -1.80
N GLU A 25 11.30 -24.69 -2.79
CA GLU A 25 10.08 -23.88 -2.58
C GLU A 25 9.02 -24.67 -1.82
N LYS A 26 8.81 -25.95 -2.14
CA LYS A 26 7.93 -26.85 -1.38
C LYS A 26 8.34 -26.94 0.09
N SER A 27 9.65 -27.07 0.35
CA SER A 27 10.19 -27.11 1.71
C SER A 27 9.95 -25.81 2.48
N ILE A 28 10.02 -24.66 1.82
CA ILE A 28 9.72 -23.35 2.41
C ILE A 28 8.22 -23.24 2.69
N ILE A 29 7.39 -23.55 1.71
CA ILE A 29 5.92 -23.49 1.85
C ILE A 29 5.43 -24.41 2.99
N ALA A 30 6.01 -25.60 3.12
CA ALA A 30 5.65 -26.56 4.16
C ALA A 30 5.97 -26.07 5.60
N GLN A 31 6.81 -25.04 5.77
CA GLN A 31 7.06 -24.44 7.08
C GLN A 31 5.88 -23.59 7.57
N TYR A 32 5.01 -23.16 6.64
CA TYR A 32 3.85 -22.33 6.94
C TYR A 32 2.57 -23.16 6.89
N SER A 33 1.93 -23.31 8.02
CA SER A 33 0.72 -24.09 8.23
C SER A 33 -0.34 -23.26 8.95
N LYS A 34 -1.50 -23.85 9.21
CA LYS A 34 -2.53 -23.20 10.04
C LYS A 34 -2.05 -22.89 11.45
N ASP A 35 -1.14 -23.70 11.98
CA ASP A 35 -0.57 -23.50 13.32
C ASP A 35 0.65 -22.57 13.32
N ASN A 36 1.20 -22.28 12.13
CA ASN A 36 2.31 -21.37 11.92
C ASN A 36 2.09 -20.58 10.62
N PRO A 37 1.10 -19.68 10.55
CA PRO A 37 0.80 -18.91 9.35
C PRO A 37 1.85 -17.80 9.10
N ILE A 38 2.00 -17.41 7.83
CA ILE A 38 2.76 -16.18 7.49
C ILE A 38 2.04 -14.97 8.07
N ARG A 39 2.72 -14.16 8.87
CA ARG A 39 2.17 -12.93 9.44
C ARG A 39 2.35 -11.78 8.46
N VAL A 40 1.22 -11.32 7.93
CA VAL A 40 1.17 -10.35 6.83
C VAL A 40 0.74 -8.98 7.35
N LEU A 41 1.58 -7.99 7.11
CA LEU A 41 1.32 -6.61 7.48
C LEU A 41 0.85 -5.79 6.29
N CYS A 42 -0.15 -4.93 6.51
CA CYS A 42 -0.71 -4.00 5.54
C CYS A 42 -1.12 -2.70 6.22
N ASP A 43 -0.97 -1.55 5.54
CA ASP A 43 -1.32 -0.23 6.09
C ASP A 43 -2.84 -0.12 6.32
N PRO A 44 -3.33 0.09 7.55
CA PRO A 44 -4.75 0.12 7.87
C PRO A 44 -5.48 1.40 7.44
N THR A 45 -4.76 2.38 6.87
CA THR A 45 -5.29 3.75 6.66
C THR A 45 -5.34 4.19 5.19
N ARG A 46 -5.16 3.27 4.23
CA ARG A 46 -5.04 3.57 2.79
C ARG A 46 -6.28 3.18 1.99
N TYR A 47 -7.46 3.59 2.44
CA TYR A 47 -8.68 3.36 1.66
C TYR A 47 -8.57 3.93 0.23
N PRO A 48 -9.00 3.20 -0.81
CA PRO A 48 -9.60 1.86 -0.84
C PRO A 48 -8.57 0.73 -0.99
N TYR A 49 -7.28 1.03 -0.97
CA TYR A 49 -6.21 0.06 -1.25
C TYR A 49 -6.03 -0.93 -0.11
N SER A 50 -5.95 -0.43 1.12
CA SER A 50 -5.88 -1.23 2.34
C SER A 50 -6.40 -0.43 3.52
N TYR A 51 -7.25 -1.04 4.33
CA TYR A 51 -7.83 -0.40 5.51
C TYR A 51 -8.31 -1.46 6.51
N ASN A 52 -8.34 -1.07 7.78
CA ASN A 52 -8.91 -1.91 8.83
C ASN A 52 -10.38 -1.53 9.01
N GLU A 53 -11.26 -2.51 8.92
CA GLU A 53 -12.66 -2.36 9.22
C GLU A 53 -13.09 -3.41 10.25
N ASN A 54 -13.36 -2.96 11.47
CA ASN A 54 -13.79 -3.83 12.59
C ASN A 54 -12.81 -4.99 12.90
N GLY A 55 -11.51 -4.75 12.80
CA GLY A 55 -10.49 -5.77 13.05
C GLY A 55 -10.19 -6.67 11.86
N GLU A 56 -10.73 -6.37 10.69
CA GLU A 56 -10.45 -7.08 9.45
C GLU A 56 -9.72 -6.19 8.45
N MET A 57 -8.63 -6.68 7.86
CA MET A 57 -7.95 -5.99 6.78
C MET A 57 -8.70 -6.17 5.47
N LYS A 58 -9.12 -5.04 4.88
CA LYS A 58 -9.91 -4.97 3.63
C LYS A 58 -9.24 -4.09 2.59
N GLY A 59 -9.68 -4.21 1.35
CA GLY A 59 -9.25 -3.41 0.21
C GLY A 59 -8.55 -4.20 -0.88
N ILE A 60 -8.18 -3.50 -1.93
CA ILE A 60 -7.61 -4.09 -3.16
C ILE A 60 -6.37 -4.93 -2.87
N ILE A 61 -5.46 -4.44 -2.03
CA ILE A 61 -4.19 -5.11 -1.72
C ILE A 61 -4.42 -6.38 -0.90
N PRO A 62 -5.14 -6.37 0.25
CA PRO A 62 -5.48 -7.59 0.98
C PRO A 62 -6.24 -8.61 0.13
N ASP A 63 -7.19 -8.18 -0.70
CA ASP A 63 -7.98 -9.09 -1.54
C ASP A 63 -7.11 -9.75 -2.63
N TYR A 64 -6.19 -9.00 -3.19
CA TYR A 64 -5.22 -9.55 -4.15
C TYR A 64 -4.29 -10.57 -3.48
N PHE A 65 -3.79 -10.26 -2.28
CA PHE A 65 -2.95 -11.18 -1.53
C PHE A 65 -3.68 -12.47 -1.15
N ARG A 66 -4.95 -12.39 -0.71
CA ARG A 66 -5.78 -13.59 -0.44
C ARG A 66 -5.81 -14.54 -1.63
N LYS A 67 -6.04 -14.01 -2.82
CA LYS A 67 -6.05 -14.81 -4.06
C LYS A 67 -4.69 -15.45 -4.36
N ILE A 68 -3.59 -14.71 -4.14
CA ILE A 68 -2.23 -15.26 -4.31
C ILE A 68 -1.99 -16.38 -3.31
N ALA A 69 -2.32 -16.17 -2.04
CA ALA A 69 -2.12 -17.16 -0.98
C ALA A 69 -2.95 -18.42 -1.21
N ASP A 70 -4.22 -18.26 -1.59
CA ASP A 70 -5.12 -19.36 -1.94
C ASP A 70 -4.56 -20.18 -3.13
N TYR A 71 -4.10 -19.47 -4.17
CA TYR A 71 -3.51 -20.11 -5.36
C TYR A 71 -2.19 -20.83 -5.05
N ALA A 72 -1.36 -20.26 -4.19
CA ALA A 72 -0.09 -20.83 -3.77
C ALA A 72 -0.22 -21.89 -2.68
N GLY A 73 -1.41 -22.06 -2.07
CA GLY A 73 -1.63 -22.99 -0.97
C GLY A 73 -0.91 -22.59 0.33
N ILE A 74 -0.71 -21.28 0.55
CA ILE A 74 0.04 -20.75 1.69
C ILE A 74 -0.92 -20.35 2.80
N SER A 75 -0.65 -20.80 4.04
CA SER A 75 -1.38 -20.35 5.22
C SER A 75 -0.84 -18.99 5.69
N TYR A 76 -1.74 -18.07 5.98
CA TYR A 76 -1.40 -16.73 6.41
C TYR A 76 -2.38 -16.19 7.45
N GLU A 77 -1.95 -15.15 8.16
CA GLU A 77 -2.81 -14.30 8.99
C GLU A 77 -2.47 -12.84 8.75
N PHE A 78 -3.49 -11.98 8.70
CA PHE A 78 -3.26 -10.54 8.67
C PHE A 78 -3.03 -10.01 10.08
N LEU A 79 -1.92 -9.28 10.25
CA LEU A 79 -1.79 -8.38 11.38
C LEU A 79 -2.77 -7.22 11.17
N THR A 80 -3.55 -6.90 12.18
CA THR A 80 -4.68 -5.95 12.08
C THR A 80 -4.44 -4.70 12.94
N PRO A 81 -3.40 -3.88 12.64
CA PRO A 81 -3.19 -2.63 13.36
C PRO A 81 -4.44 -1.74 13.22
N ALA A 82 -4.90 -1.18 14.34
CA ALA A 82 -6.03 -0.25 14.33
C ALA A 82 -5.61 1.16 13.92
N THR A 83 -4.34 1.48 14.15
CA THR A 83 -3.79 2.82 13.93
C THR A 83 -2.52 2.77 13.07
N ARG A 84 -2.15 3.94 12.53
CA ARG A 84 -0.88 4.10 11.81
C ARG A 84 0.33 3.86 12.72
N ASP A 85 0.26 4.27 13.97
CA ASP A 85 1.37 4.12 14.91
C ASP A 85 1.62 2.64 15.23
N GLU A 86 0.55 1.85 15.40
CA GLU A 86 0.66 0.40 15.54
C GLU A 86 1.25 -0.25 14.29
N TYR A 87 0.82 0.18 13.09
CA TYR A 87 1.40 -0.30 11.84
C TYR A 87 2.91 -0.06 11.78
N ILE A 88 3.37 1.15 12.15
CA ILE A 88 4.79 1.49 12.19
C ILE A 88 5.54 0.65 13.23
N ALA A 89 4.92 0.37 14.37
CA ALA A 89 5.51 -0.49 15.39
C ALA A 89 5.72 -1.91 14.85
N TYR A 90 4.74 -2.49 14.15
CA TYR A 90 4.89 -3.78 13.48
C TYR A 90 5.97 -3.77 12.41
N GLN A 91 6.06 -2.72 11.58
CA GLN A 91 7.13 -2.60 10.57
C GLN A 91 8.54 -2.62 11.16
N LYS A 92 8.71 -2.05 12.35
CA LYS A 92 10.01 -2.02 13.05
C LYS A 92 10.33 -3.33 13.76
N ASN A 93 9.33 -4.13 14.07
CA ASN A 93 9.48 -5.41 14.76
C ASN A 93 9.51 -6.57 13.77
N LYS A 94 10.71 -6.95 13.35
CA LYS A 94 10.94 -8.06 12.42
C LYS A 94 10.55 -9.43 12.97
N GLU A 95 10.45 -9.58 14.28
CA GLU A 95 10.00 -10.83 14.90
C GLU A 95 8.47 -10.97 14.88
N ALA A 96 7.75 -9.86 14.74
CA ALA A 96 6.29 -9.86 14.69
C ALA A 96 5.72 -9.89 13.26
N THR A 97 6.52 -9.61 12.23
CA THR A 97 6.07 -9.46 10.84
C THR A 97 6.95 -10.26 9.90
N ASP A 98 6.38 -11.18 9.14
CA ASP A 98 7.10 -11.99 8.16
C ASP A 98 7.08 -11.33 6.78
N MET A 99 5.98 -10.64 6.43
CA MET A 99 5.79 -10.01 5.13
C MET A 99 5.00 -8.70 5.24
N SER A 100 5.41 -7.67 4.50
CA SER A 100 4.61 -6.47 4.24
C SER A 100 4.21 -6.45 2.77
N ILE A 101 2.90 -6.34 2.50
CA ILE A 101 2.34 -6.43 1.14
C ILE A 101 2.04 -5.07 0.49
N ASP A 102 2.35 -3.98 1.17
CA ASP A 102 2.12 -2.62 0.70
C ASP A 102 3.39 -1.76 0.65
N ALA A 103 4.55 -2.43 0.62
CA ALA A 103 5.82 -1.77 0.44
C ALA A 103 5.85 -1.00 -0.88
N ARG A 104 6.36 0.22 -0.85
CA ARG A 104 6.55 1.05 -2.04
C ARG A 104 8.00 0.97 -2.49
N LEU A 105 8.19 0.81 -3.79
CA LEU A 105 9.48 1.01 -4.40
C LEU A 105 9.69 2.53 -4.57
N GLU A 106 10.25 3.16 -3.55
CA GLU A 106 10.70 4.55 -3.65
C GLU A 106 12.20 4.55 -3.92
N THR A 107 12.61 5.35 -4.88
CA THR A 107 14.00 5.42 -5.34
C THR A 107 14.97 5.83 -4.23
N ASP A 108 14.52 6.64 -3.29
CA ASP A 108 15.38 7.20 -2.24
C ASP A 108 15.60 6.24 -1.06
N ASN A 109 14.68 5.29 -0.83
CA ASN A 109 14.79 4.30 0.23
C ASN A 109 15.35 2.95 -0.23
N TYR A 110 15.85 2.86 -1.45
CA TYR A 110 16.40 1.61 -2.00
C TYR A 110 17.55 1.03 -1.16
N ALA A 111 18.31 1.89 -0.48
CA ALA A 111 19.38 1.45 0.41
C ALA A 111 18.85 0.74 1.67
N GLU A 112 17.73 1.17 2.23
CA GLU A 112 17.06 0.50 3.35
C GLU A 112 16.33 -0.78 2.89
N THR A 113 15.77 -0.76 1.69
CA THR A 113 15.08 -1.91 1.09
C THR A 113 16.04 -3.05 0.73
N LYS A 114 17.33 -2.80 0.55
CA LYS A 114 18.35 -3.87 0.36
C LYS A 114 18.44 -4.86 1.52
N LYS A 115 17.90 -4.55 2.68
CA LYS A 115 17.83 -5.47 3.83
C LYS A 115 16.62 -6.40 3.79
N TRP A 116 15.70 -6.20 2.84
CA TRP A 116 14.47 -6.96 2.67
C TRP A 116 14.45 -7.63 1.31
N GLY A 117 13.93 -8.84 1.25
CA GLY A 117 13.56 -9.45 -0.02
C GLY A 117 12.37 -8.69 -0.60
N ILE A 118 12.48 -8.17 -1.82
CA ILE A 118 11.43 -7.43 -2.50
C ILE A 118 10.99 -8.21 -3.72
N THR A 119 9.69 -8.42 -3.87
CA THR A 119 9.10 -9.01 -5.08
C THR A 119 9.00 -8.00 -6.21
N ALA A 120 8.72 -8.47 -7.41
CA ALA A 120 8.30 -7.57 -8.50
C ALA A 120 7.05 -6.78 -8.10
N PRO A 121 6.89 -5.52 -8.54
CA PRO A 121 5.68 -4.75 -8.30
C PRO A 121 4.45 -5.45 -8.89
N PHE A 122 3.38 -5.58 -8.11
CA PHE A 122 2.12 -6.19 -8.53
C PHE A 122 1.01 -5.18 -8.79
N ILE A 123 1.19 -3.93 -8.36
CA ILE A 123 0.31 -2.80 -8.64
C ILE A 123 1.15 -1.59 -9.05
N THR A 124 0.73 -0.91 -10.12
CA THR A 124 1.24 0.40 -10.49
C THR A 124 0.14 1.42 -10.25
N MET A 125 0.44 2.47 -9.51
CA MET A 125 -0.48 3.56 -9.22
C MET A 125 0.00 4.84 -9.89
N GLN A 126 -0.93 5.63 -10.42
CA GLN A 126 -0.60 6.92 -10.99
C GLN A 126 -0.56 7.98 -9.88
N LEU A 127 0.36 8.93 -10.01
CA LEU A 127 0.44 10.07 -9.11
C LEU A 127 -0.30 11.25 -9.73
N ALA A 128 -1.27 11.79 -8.98
CA ALA A 128 -2.01 12.98 -9.38
C ALA A 128 -1.63 14.18 -8.52
N ARG A 129 -1.51 15.34 -9.15
CA ARG A 129 -1.50 16.63 -8.48
C ARG A 129 -2.96 17.09 -8.30
N VAL A 130 -3.34 17.38 -7.09
CA VAL A 130 -4.66 17.94 -6.74
C VAL A 130 -4.49 19.38 -6.32
N THR A 131 -5.20 20.28 -7.00
CA THR A 131 -5.26 21.72 -6.70
C THR A 131 -6.73 22.16 -6.64
N ARG A 132 -7.00 23.36 -6.19
CA ARG A 132 -8.31 23.98 -6.45
C ARG A 132 -8.48 24.20 -7.95
N ARG A 133 -9.74 24.26 -8.39
CA ARG A 133 -10.07 24.42 -9.81
C ARG A 133 -9.55 25.75 -10.39
N ASP A 134 -9.55 26.79 -9.57
CA ASP A 134 -9.14 28.16 -9.90
C ASP A 134 -7.65 28.43 -9.65
N PHE A 135 -6.87 27.41 -9.30
CA PHE A 135 -5.46 27.57 -9.01
C PHE A 135 -4.63 27.50 -10.30
N ASP A 136 -3.98 28.60 -10.63
CA ASP A 136 -3.14 28.79 -11.83
C ASP A 136 -1.71 29.26 -11.50
N GLY A 137 -1.38 29.37 -10.21
CA GLY A 137 -0.10 29.87 -9.72
C GLY A 137 0.99 28.82 -9.53
N GLU A 138 2.12 29.26 -9.00
CA GLU A 138 3.19 28.38 -8.53
C GLU A 138 2.81 27.73 -7.21
N ILE A 139 3.27 26.49 -7.00
CA ILE A 139 3.05 25.77 -5.75
C ILE A 139 4.04 26.26 -4.70
N ASN A 140 3.57 27.12 -3.79
CA ASN A 140 4.36 27.63 -2.67
C ASN A 140 4.11 26.83 -1.37
N VAL A 141 2.92 26.25 -1.24
CA VAL A 141 2.55 25.41 -0.09
C VAL A 141 1.97 24.09 -0.58
N VAL A 142 2.62 22.99 -0.22
CA VAL A 142 2.14 21.63 -0.48
C VAL A 142 1.71 20.96 0.81
N THR A 143 0.57 20.27 0.78
CA THR A 143 0.11 19.56 1.97
C THR A 143 0.51 18.09 1.92
N THR A 144 0.94 17.55 3.04
CA THR A 144 1.42 16.19 3.24
C THR A 144 0.79 15.53 4.46
N VAL A 145 0.89 14.23 4.56
CA VAL A 145 0.49 13.48 5.76
C VAL A 145 1.74 13.01 6.48
N ASP A 146 1.78 13.22 7.80
CA ASP A 146 2.92 12.83 8.61
C ASP A 146 3.24 11.33 8.52
N GLN A 147 4.52 11.00 8.62
CA GLN A 147 5.05 9.63 8.56
C GLN A 147 4.59 8.83 7.33
N THR A 148 4.36 9.50 6.20
CA THR A 148 4.01 8.87 4.94
C THR A 148 4.96 9.29 3.82
N ALA A 149 4.96 8.54 2.72
CA ALA A 149 5.70 8.86 1.51
C ALA A 149 5.26 10.20 0.84
N SER A 150 4.15 10.80 1.29
CA SER A 150 3.73 12.10 0.75
C SER A 150 4.77 13.21 0.98
N ASN A 151 5.63 13.06 1.99
CA ASN A 151 6.72 14.01 2.22
C ASN A 151 7.79 13.94 1.12
N SER A 152 8.30 12.74 0.81
CA SER A 152 9.29 12.53 -0.26
C SER A 152 8.71 12.91 -1.62
N ILE A 153 7.43 12.58 -1.86
CA ILE A 153 6.73 12.96 -3.09
C ILE A 153 6.62 14.48 -3.20
N ALA A 154 6.29 15.17 -2.12
CA ALA A 154 6.22 16.63 -2.11
C ALA A 154 7.59 17.27 -2.42
N ASP A 155 8.68 16.73 -1.85
CA ASP A 155 10.05 17.20 -2.14
C ASP A 155 10.42 17.02 -3.62
N ALA A 156 10.05 15.90 -4.20
CA ALA A 156 10.34 15.61 -5.61
C ALA A 156 9.48 16.42 -6.58
N MET A 157 8.19 16.62 -6.27
CA MET A 157 7.22 17.21 -7.19
C MET A 157 7.04 18.72 -7.03
N ALA A 158 7.38 19.27 -5.88
CA ALA A 158 7.32 20.71 -5.58
C ALA A 158 8.55 21.11 -4.74
N PRO A 159 9.76 21.05 -5.32
CA PRO A 159 10.99 21.37 -4.61
C PRO A 159 10.97 22.83 -4.13
N GLY A 160 11.26 23.02 -2.84
CA GLY A 160 11.26 24.36 -2.22
C GLY A 160 9.89 24.81 -1.70
N ALA A 161 8.80 24.13 -1.98
CA ALA A 161 7.49 24.46 -1.42
C ALA A 161 7.45 24.18 0.09
N LYS A 162 6.78 25.05 0.84
CA LYS A 162 6.52 24.84 2.27
C LYS A 162 5.56 23.68 2.48
N LYS A 163 5.90 22.74 3.37
CA LYS A 163 5.02 21.63 3.70
C LYS A 163 4.04 22.00 4.82
N LEU A 164 2.76 21.78 4.57
CA LEU A 164 1.70 21.81 5.57
C LEU A 164 1.37 20.37 5.98
N MET A 165 1.86 19.98 7.17
CA MET A 165 1.67 18.63 7.70
C MET A 165 0.24 18.44 8.21
N CYS A 166 -0.40 17.37 7.79
CA CYS A 166 -1.75 16.97 8.21
C CYS A 166 -1.70 15.60 8.89
N SER A 167 -2.62 15.38 9.83
CA SER A 167 -2.70 14.09 10.54
C SER A 167 -3.42 13.00 9.73
N THR A 168 -4.20 13.38 8.71
CA THR A 168 -4.95 12.43 7.86
C THR A 168 -5.00 12.91 6.42
N ARG A 169 -5.25 11.98 5.48
CA ARG A 169 -5.47 12.30 4.06
C ARG A 169 -6.69 13.20 3.86
N GLN A 170 -7.75 12.99 4.65
CA GLN A 170 -8.93 13.87 4.58
C GLN A 170 -8.56 15.32 4.92
N LYS A 171 -7.84 15.55 6.02
CA LYS A 171 -7.39 16.89 6.39
C LYS A 171 -6.44 17.51 5.36
N MET A 172 -5.60 16.67 4.75
CA MET A 172 -4.74 17.07 3.64
C MET A 172 -5.57 17.61 2.46
N MET A 173 -6.61 16.90 2.04
CA MET A 173 -7.51 17.35 0.97
C MET A 173 -8.32 18.60 1.36
N GLU A 174 -8.81 18.65 2.59
CA GLU A 174 -9.49 19.83 3.12
C GLU A 174 -8.60 21.09 3.12
N ALA A 175 -7.30 20.93 3.39
CA ALA A 175 -6.35 22.04 3.37
C ALA A 175 -6.23 22.65 1.96
N VAL A 176 -6.21 21.84 0.92
CA VAL A 176 -6.24 22.30 -0.47
C VAL A 176 -7.57 22.99 -0.78
N CYS A 177 -8.69 22.37 -0.47
CA CYS A 177 -10.03 22.95 -0.71
C CYS A 177 -10.23 24.30 -0.03
N LYS A 178 -9.70 24.47 1.19
CA LYS A 178 -9.80 25.70 1.97
C LYS A 178 -8.72 26.75 1.63
N GLY A 179 -7.88 26.49 0.64
CA GLY A 179 -6.80 27.39 0.23
C GLY A 179 -5.66 27.55 1.23
N LYS A 180 -5.53 26.63 2.20
CA LYS A 180 -4.40 26.60 3.15
C LYS A 180 -3.14 26.01 2.53
N ALA A 181 -3.30 25.25 1.46
CA ALA A 181 -2.24 24.72 0.62
C ALA A 181 -2.64 24.86 -0.86
N ASP A 182 -1.65 24.99 -1.71
CA ASP A 182 -1.83 25.14 -3.15
C ASP A 182 -2.08 23.78 -3.81
N ALA A 183 -1.39 22.76 -3.34
CA ALA A 183 -1.46 21.42 -3.92
C ALA A 183 -1.34 20.31 -2.88
N ALA A 184 -1.82 19.13 -3.29
CA ALA A 184 -1.50 17.84 -2.70
C ALA A 184 -1.11 16.85 -3.82
N PHE A 185 -0.27 15.89 -3.51
CA PHE A 185 0.06 14.78 -4.41
C PHE A 185 -0.52 13.49 -3.84
N VAL A 186 -1.32 12.79 -4.63
CA VAL A 186 -2.03 11.57 -4.24
C VAL A 186 -1.91 10.49 -5.30
N TYR A 187 -1.94 9.24 -4.89
CA TYR A 187 -2.09 8.11 -5.81
C TYR A 187 -3.58 7.87 -6.11
N TYR A 188 -3.89 7.49 -7.36
CA TYR A 188 -5.23 7.12 -7.82
C TYR A 188 -5.17 5.91 -8.77
#